data_6a1534b73a639e692dfe4a1ad5271738
#
_entry.id   6a1534b73a639e692dfe4a1ad5271738
#
_cell.length_a   1.000
_cell.length_b   1.000
_cell.length_c   1.000
_cell.angle_alpha   90.00
_cell.angle_beta   90.00
_cell.angle_gamma   90.00
#
_symmetry.space_group_name_H-M   'P 1'
#
loop_
_entity.id
_entity.type
_entity.pdbx_description
1 polymer ?
#
loop_
_entity_poly.entity_id
_entity_poly.type
_entity_poly.pdbx_seq_one_letter_code
_entity_poly.pdbx_strand_id
1 'polypeptide(L)'
;MALESLIAGFKALCATLPDRRRGENTVYDMTDICMAAFSVFFMQSPSFLALQTALQRGRGTSNCQTLFGMERIPTDNHIRTMLDPVPPETLFTMFDTTLATLEAGGGLASFQRLGGHVLIALDGTEYFCSQKLSCESCSERKRANGKIEHFHAMVSCRACCARACAAAGAGVRHAPGWRREAGLRGSRDAPLACSPWA
;
A
#
# COMPACT_ATOMS: atom_id res chain seq x y z
N MET A 1 23.03 1.20 -1.68
CA MET A 1 23.16 1.36 -0.21
C MET A 1 21.83 1.77 0.45
N ALA A 2 21.23 2.94 0.18
CA ALA A 2 19.98 3.30 0.87
C ALA A 2 18.79 2.36 0.57
N LEU A 3 18.58 1.99 -0.70
CA LEU A 3 17.48 1.08 -1.07
C LEU A 3 17.66 -0.32 -0.48
N GLU A 4 18.85 -0.86 -0.53
CA GLU A 4 19.15 -2.18 0.04
C GLU A 4 18.92 -2.21 1.56
N SER A 5 19.32 -1.15 2.26
CA SER A 5 19.08 -1.00 3.70
C SER A 5 17.58 -0.91 4.02
N LEU A 6 16.81 -0.17 3.23
CA LEU A 6 15.36 -0.08 3.38
C LEU A 6 14.67 -1.42 3.13
N ILE A 7 15.09 -2.16 2.09
CA ILE A 7 14.57 -3.50 1.82
C ILE A 7 14.93 -4.49 2.93
N ALA A 8 16.16 -4.43 3.44
CA ALA A 8 16.58 -5.26 4.56
C ALA A 8 15.76 -4.95 5.83
N GLY A 9 15.52 -3.67 6.12
CA GLY A 9 14.65 -3.25 7.23
C GLY A 9 13.22 -3.73 7.06
N PHE A 10 12.69 -3.65 5.83
CA PHE A 10 11.36 -4.17 5.54
C PHE A 10 11.27 -5.69 5.71
N LYS A 11 12.25 -6.44 5.23
CA LYS A 11 12.34 -7.91 5.47
C LYS A 11 12.36 -8.23 6.96
N ALA A 12 13.17 -7.51 7.73
CA ALA A 12 13.23 -7.71 9.18
C ALA A 12 11.87 -7.45 9.85
N LEU A 13 11.15 -6.41 9.43
CA LEU A 13 9.79 -6.16 9.90
C LEU A 13 8.83 -7.29 9.50
N CYS A 14 8.87 -7.74 8.25
CA CYS A 14 8.01 -8.83 7.76
C CYS A 14 8.23 -10.13 8.55
N ALA A 15 9.45 -10.40 8.97
CA ALA A 15 9.77 -11.58 9.79
C ALA A 15 9.15 -11.52 11.20
N THR A 16 8.75 -10.34 11.67
CA THR A 16 8.08 -10.18 12.99
C THR A 16 6.56 -10.28 12.91
N LEU A 17 5.99 -10.35 11.71
CA LEU A 17 4.54 -10.40 11.54
C LEU A 17 3.96 -11.70 12.06
N PRO A 18 2.74 -11.68 12.63
CA PRO A 18 2.14 -12.86 13.22
C PRO A 18 1.84 -13.92 12.16
N ASP A 19 2.41 -15.09 12.33
CA ASP A 19 2.08 -16.28 11.54
C ASP A 19 1.07 -17.14 12.31
N ARG A 20 -0.14 -17.26 11.77
CA ARG A 20 -1.22 -18.04 12.40
C ARG A 20 -1.19 -19.52 12.01
N ARG A 21 -0.31 -19.90 11.12
CA ARG A 21 -0.18 -21.31 10.71
C ARG A 21 0.40 -22.15 11.86
N ARG A 22 -0.06 -23.38 11.94
CA ARG A 22 0.46 -24.37 12.88
C ARG A 22 1.23 -25.43 12.10
N GLY A 23 2.42 -25.77 12.56
CA GLY A 23 3.26 -26.83 11.99
C GLY A 23 4.50 -26.28 11.27
N GLU A 24 5.47 -27.17 11.08
CA GLU A 24 6.79 -26.83 10.53
C GLU A 24 6.85 -26.88 8.99
N ASN A 25 5.84 -27.43 8.33
CA ASN A 25 5.80 -27.62 6.86
C ASN A 25 5.27 -26.38 6.13
N THR A 26 5.91 -25.24 6.33
CA THR A 26 5.57 -24.01 5.60
C THR A 26 6.54 -23.82 4.43
N VAL A 27 6.02 -23.82 3.21
CA VAL A 27 6.82 -23.60 1.98
C VAL A 27 7.31 -22.15 1.88
N TYR A 28 6.55 -21.21 2.43
CA TYR A 28 6.82 -19.77 2.41
C TYR A 28 6.75 -19.24 3.84
N ASP A 29 7.72 -18.48 4.26
CA ASP A 29 7.66 -17.74 5.52
C ASP A 29 6.89 -16.42 5.34
N MET A 30 6.70 -15.66 6.43
CA MET A 30 6.00 -14.37 6.36
C MET A 30 6.80 -13.34 5.58
N THR A 31 8.12 -13.43 5.57
CA THR A 31 8.98 -12.55 4.78
C THR A 31 8.76 -12.77 3.29
N ASP A 32 8.75 -14.03 2.83
CA ASP A 32 8.48 -14.39 1.44
C ASP A 32 7.12 -13.86 0.99
N ILE A 33 6.09 -14.03 1.82
CA ILE A 33 4.72 -13.60 1.54
C ILE A 33 4.64 -12.08 1.40
N CYS A 34 5.23 -11.35 2.34
CA CYS A 34 5.25 -9.89 2.31
C CYS A 34 6.06 -9.35 1.13
N MET A 35 7.23 -9.94 0.88
CA MET A 35 8.08 -9.52 -0.24
C MET A 35 7.41 -9.82 -1.58
N ALA A 36 6.66 -10.93 -1.69
CA ALA A 36 5.87 -11.21 -2.87
C ALA A 36 4.77 -10.17 -3.08
N ALA A 37 4.04 -9.79 -2.03
CA ALA A 37 3.05 -8.73 -2.10
C ALA A 37 3.69 -7.39 -2.50
N PHE A 38 4.79 -7.02 -1.86
CA PHE A 38 5.51 -5.77 -2.14
C PHE A 38 6.04 -5.72 -3.58
N SER A 39 6.57 -6.84 -4.09
CA SER A 39 7.15 -6.92 -5.43
C SER A 39 6.15 -6.59 -6.54
N VAL A 40 4.86 -6.90 -6.37
CA VAL A 40 3.81 -6.54 -7.33
C VAL A 40 3.77 -5.03 -7.55
N PHE A 41 3.77 -4.27 -6.45
CA PHE A 41 3.73 -2.81 -6.49
C PHE A 41 5.08 -2.22 -6.93
N PHE A 42 6.17 -2.73 -6.41
CA PHE A 42 7.53 -2.26 -6.75
C PHE A 42 7.83 -2.45 -8.24
N MET A 43 7.44 -3.59 -8.81
CA MET A 43 7.62 -3.90 -10.23
C MET A 43 6.49 -3.33 -11.10
N GLN A 44 5.55 -2.61 -10.53
CA GLN A 44 4.40 -2.02 -11.22
C GLN A 44 3.60 -3.05 -12.05
N SER A 45 3.49 -4.26 -11.52
CA SER A 45 2.72 -5.31 -12.17
C SER A 45 1.22 -5.07 -12.01
N PRO A 46 0.41 -5.27 -13.06
CA PRO A 46 -1.03 -4.99 -13.00
C PRO A 46 -1.80 -5.96 -12.08
N SER A 47 -1.23 -7.11 -11.75
CA SER A 47 -1.80 -8.09 -10.82
C SER A 47 -0.77 -9.11 -10.35
N PHE A 48 -1.09 -9.86 -9.29
CA PHE A 48 -0.27 -10.99 -8.84
C PHE A 48 -0.09 -12.04 -9.94
N LEU A 49 -1.15 -12.37 -10.66
CA LEU A 49 -1.08 -13.34 -11.76
C LEU A 49 -0.17 -12.85 -12.90
N ALA A 50 -0.22 -11.56 -13.23
CA ALA A 50 0.66 -10.98 -14.23
C ALA A 50 2.14 -11.06 -13.80
N LEU A 51 2.44 -10.78 -12.53
CA LEU A 51 3.78 -10.94 -11.98
C LEU A 51 4.24 -12.39 -12.04
N GLN A 52 3.43 -13.34 -11.58
CA GLN A 52 3.74 -14.77 -11.63
C GLN A 52 4.03 -15.23 -13.06
N THR A 53 3.20 -14.81 -14.02
CA THR A 53 3.39 -15.14 -15.44
C THR A 53 4.67 -14.52 -16.00
N ALA A 54 4.99 -13.27 -15.62
CA ALA A 54 6.22 -12.62 -16.05
C ALA A 54 7.46 -13.35 -15.53
N LEU A 55 7.43 -13.79 -14.28
CA LEU A 55 8.53 -14.53 -13.65
C LEU A 55 8.71 -15.91 -14.28
N GLN A 56 7.63 -16.63 -14.55
CA GLN A 56 7.69 -17.92 -15.28
C GLN A 56 8.34 -17.77 -16.65
N ARG A 57 8.18 -16.62 -17.29
CA ARG A 57 8.84 -16.29 -18.57
C ARG A 57 10.24 -15.70 -18.41
N GLY A 58 10.81 -15.74 -17.21
CA GLY A 58 12.15 -15.19 -16.90
C GLY A 58 12.22 -13.66 -16.82
N ARG A 59 11.08 -12.97 -16.90
CA ARG A 59 11.04 -11.50 -16.81
C ARG A 59 11.03 -11.07 -15.34
N GLY A 60 11.97 -10.22 -14.96
CA GLY A 60 12.08 -9.71 -13.58
C GLY A 60 12.66 -10.71 -12.58
N THR A 61 13.12 -11.87 -13.03
CA THR A 61 13.72 -12.90 -12.17
C THR A 61 14.91 -12.33 -11.38
N SER A 62 15.73 -11.49 -12.03
CA SER A 62 16.88 -10.89 -11.37
C SER A 62 16.49 -10.00 -10.18
N ASN A 63 15.43 -9.21 -10.28
CA ASN A 63 14.96 -8.37 -9.17
C ASN A 63 14.36 -9.21 -8.04
N CYS A 64 13.61 -10.26 -8.37
CA CYS A 64 13.08 -11.15 -7.35
C CYS A 64 14.19 -11.89 -6.60
N GLN A 65 15.23 -12.33 -7.28
CA GLN A 65 16.34 -13.05 -6.67
C GLN A 65 17.33 -12.09 -5.98
N THR A 66 17.77 -11.05 -6.67
CA THR A 66 18.85 -10.20 -6.15
C THR A 66 18.38 -9.15 -5.17
N LEU A 67 17.20 -8.55 -5.40
CA LEU A 67 16.68 -7.49 -4.55
C LEU A 67 15.79 -8.05 -3.43
N PHE A 68 14.89 -8.98 -3.76
CA PHE A 68 13.94 -9.50 -2.79
C PHE A 68 14.35 -10.84 -2.20
N GLY A 69 15.35 -11.53 -2.77
CA GLY A 69 15.83 -12.84 -2.28
C GLY A 69 14.79 -13.94 -2.41
N MET A 70 13.84 -13.81 -3.33
CA MET A 70 12.77 -14.78 -3.52
C MET A 70 13.08 -15.71 -4.70
N GLU A 71 12.96 -17.00 -4.47
CA GLU A 71 13.06 -18.01 -5.52
C GLU A 71 11.68 -18.39 -6.10
N ARG A 72 10.64 -18.25 -5.30
CA ARG A 72 9.26 -18.62 -5.65
C ARG A 72 8.29 -17.57 -5.13
N ILE A 73 7.16 -17.44 -5.80
CA ILE A 73 6.09 -16.52 -5.40
C ILE A 73 4.85 -17.34 -5.00
N PRO A 74 4.30 -17.09 -3.80
CA PRO A 74 3.03 -17.68 -3.38
C PRO A 74 1.89 -17.28 -4.32
N THR A 75 0.79 -18.04 -4.30
CA THR A 75 -0.44 -17.63 -4.98
C THR A 75 -1.05 -16.41 -4.32
N ASP A 76 -1.80 -15.62 -5.08
CA ASP A 76 -2.48 -14.42 -4.57
C ASP A 76 -3.43 -14.73 -3.41
N ASN A 77 -4.18 -15.82 -3.50
CA ASN A 77 -5.05 -16.27 -2.40
C ASN A 77 -4.26 -16.57 -1.13
N HIS A 78 -3.09 -17.20 -1.26
CA HIS A 78 -2.25 -17.48 -0.09
C HIS A 78 -1.71 -16.19 0.53
N ILE A 79 -1.24 -15.26 -0.31
CA ILE A 79 -0.77 -13.94 0.13
C ILE A 79 -1.89 -13.21 0.89
N ARG A 80 -3.10 -13.13 0.33
CA ARG A 80 -4.25 -12.49 0.97
C ARG A 80 -4.59 -13.15 2.31
N THR A 81 -4.75 -14.47 2.33
CA THR A 81 -5.09 -15.20 3.56
C THR A 81 -4.11 -14.94 4.69
N MET A 82 -2.83 -14.77 4.35
CA MET A 82 -1.79 -14.54 5.35
C MET A 82 -1.67 -13.09 5.79
N LEU A 83 -1.91 -12.13 4.88
CA LEU A 83 -1.72 -10.71 5.17
C LEU A 83 -3.01 -10.01 5.65
N ASP A 84 -4.20 -10.46 5.25
CA ASP A 84 -5.48 -9.85 5.68
C ASP A 84 -5.62 -9.73 7.21
N PRO A 85 -5.14 -10.71 8.02
CA PRO A 85 -5.21 -10.60 9.47
C PRO A 85 -4.15 -9.68 10.09
N VAL A 86 -3.19 -9.18 9.32
CA VAL A 86 -2.10 -8.34 9.84
C VAL A 86 -2.59 -6.91 10.00
N PRO A 87 -2.50 -6.30 11.20
CA PRO A 87 -2.87 -4.90 11.38
C PRO A 87 -1.98 -3.99 10.51
N PRO A 88 -2.56 -3.10 9.69
CA PRO A 88 -1.78 -2.24 8.81
C PRO A 88 -0.84 -1.30 9.55
N GLU A 89 -1.16 -0.97 10.80
CA GLU A 89 -0.35 -0.13 11.67
C GLU A 89 1.05 -0.70 11.92
N THR A 90 1.18 -2.03 11.86
CA THR A 90 2.48 -2.71 12.00
C THR A 90 3.47 -2.27 10.92
N LEU A 91 2.97 -1.88 9.75
CA LEU A 91 3.81 -1.43 8.64
C LEU A 91 4.16 0.06 8.70
N PHE A 92 3.55 0.84 9.60
CA PHE A 92 3.76 2.30 9.63
C PHE A 92 5.17 2.70 10.00
N THR A 93 5.86 1.89 10.80
CA THR A 93 7.27 2.11 11.16
C THR A 93 8.19 2.18 9.94
N MET A 94 7.80 1.59 8.80
CA MET A 94 8.58 1.68 7.56
C MET A 94 8.53 3.07 6.94
N PHE A 95 7.44 3.80 7.10
CA PHE A 95 7.35 5.19 6.63
C PHE A 95 8.28 6.09 7.45
N ASP A 96 8.30 5.91 8.78
CA ASP A 96 9.18 6.65 9.67
C ASP A 96 10.65 6.36 9.36
N THR A 97 11.00 5.08 9.17
CA THR A 97 12.35 4.65 8.78
C THR A 97 12.76 5.22 7.43
N THR A 98 11.83 5.23 6.46
CA THR A 98 12.09 5.80 5.13
C THR A 98 12.34 7.30 5.22
N LEU A 99 11.51 8.01 5.99
CA LEU A 99 11.66 9.45 6.18
C LEU A 99 12.98 9.78 6.86
N ALA A 100 13.32 9.09 7.95
CA ALA A 100 14.59 9.26 8.66
C ALA A 100 15.81 8.97 7.75
N THR A 101 15.71 7.94 6.90
CA THR A 101 16.77 7.61 5.93
C THR A 101 16.94 8.71 4.88
N LEU A 102 15.83 9.27 4.38
CA LEU A 102 15.86 10.40 3.44
C LEU A 102 16.47 11.66 4.10
N GLU A 103 16.11 11.92 5.34
CA GLU A 103 16.62 13.05 6.11
C GLU A 103 18.13 12.92 6.34
N ALA A 104 18.58 11.79 6.87
CA ALA A 104 19.99 11.51 7.12
C ALA A 104 20.85 11.55 5.84
N GLY A 105 20.30 11.15 4.71
CA GLY A 105 20.94 11.21 3.40
C GLY A 105 20.84 12.57 2.70
N GLY A 106 20.26 13.59 3.35
CA GLY A 106 20.03 14.91 2.74
C GLY A 106 18.97 14.91 1.62
N GLY A 107 18.26 13.79 1.44
CA GLY A 107 17.27 13.62 0.37
C GLY A 107 16.07 14.56 0.51
N LEU A 108 15.76 15.00 1.73
CA LEU A 108 14.68 15.96 1.98
C LEU A 108 14.95 17.36 1.39
N ALA A 109 16.19 17.72 1.15
CA ALA A 109 16.52 19.00 0.55
C ALA A 109 15.85 19.22 -0.82
N SER A 110 15.67 18.13 -1.60
CA SER A 110 14.98 18.19 -2.89
C SER A 110 13.48 18.48 -2.78
N PHE A 111 12.89 18.26 -1.60
CA PHE A 111 11.47 18.51 -1.29
C PHE A 111 11.26 19.87 -0.62
N GLN A 112 12.31 20.55 -0.20
CA GLN A 112 12.21 21.87 0.43
C GLN A 112 11.87 22.95 -0.59
N ARG A 113 10.94 23.83 -0.21
CA ARG A 113 10.46 25.00 -0.98
C ARG A 113 10.22 26.16 -0.02
N LEU A 114 10.00 27.35 -0.56
CA LEU A 114 9.54 28.52 0.22
C LEU A 114 10.34 28.75 1.52
N GLY A 115 11.67 28.86 1.41
CA GLY A 115 12.50 29.14 2.58
C GLY A 115 12.81 27.92 3.48
N GLY A 116 12.82 26.73 2.89
CA GLY A 116 13.17 25.48 3.62
C GLY A 116 12.01 24.65 4.10
N HIS A 117 10.77 25.07 3.80
CA HIS A 117 9.58 24.28 4.16
C HIS A 117 9.34 23.12 3.20
N VAL A 118 8.88 22.00 3.72
CA VAL A 118 8.42 20.85 2.93
C VAL A 118 6.94 21.01 2.65
N LEU A 119 6.56 20.95 1.39
CA LEU A 119 5.16 20.95 0.98
C LEU A 119 4.58 19.55 1.21
N ILE A 120 3.50 19.48 2.00
CA ILE A 120 2.78 18.24 2.29
C ILE A 120 1.41 18.31 1.61
N ALA A 121 1.12 17.32 0.77
CA ALA A 121 -0.20 17.11 0.22
C ALA A 121 -0.93 16.04 1.03
N LEU A 122 -2.18 16.33 1.37
CA LEU A 122 -3.11 15.38 1.99
C LEU A 122 -4.16 15.01 0.94
N ASP A 123 -4.34 13.70 0.75
CA ASP A 123 -5.33 13.19 -0.20
C ASP A 123 -6.13 12.05 0.43
N GLY A 124 -7.45 12.09 0.22
CA GLY A 124 -8.37 11.05 0.65
C GLY A 124 -8.73 10.14 -0.52
N THR A 125 -8.37 8.88 -0.44
CA THR A 125 -8.64 7.89 -1.49
C THR A 125 -9.56 6.80 -0.98
N GLU A 126 -10.63 6.52 -1.73
CA GLU A 126 -11.44 5.32 -1.51
C GLU A 126 -10.76 4.14 -2.23
N TYR A 127 -10.24 3.18 -1.47
CA TYR A 127 -9.55 2.02 -2.03
C TYR A 127 -10.43 0.78 -2.13
N PHE A 128 -11.61 0.80 -1.52
CA PHE A 128 -12.61 -0.26 -1.60
C PHE A 128 -13.99 0.36 -1.66
N CYS A 129 -14.86 -0.18 -2.53
CA CYS A 129 -16.26 0.18 -2.60
C CYS A 129 -17.06 -1.03 -3.11
N SER A 130 -18.13 -1.41 -2.42
CA SER A 130 -18.98 -2.52 -2.79
C SER A 130 -20.44 -2.31 -2.34
N GLN A 131 -21.38 -2.84 -3.10
CA GLN A 131 -22.79 -2.92 -2.72
C GLN A 131 -23.17 -4.27 -2.09
N LYS A 132 -22.25 -5.24 -2.12
CA LYS A 132 -22.48 -6.62 -1.67
C LYS A 132 -21.60 -7.04 -0.51
N LEU A 133 -20.36 -6.54 -0.51
CA LEU A 133 -19.37 -6.89 0.49
C LEU A 133 -19.26 -5.76 1.50
N SER A 134 -19.30 -6.11 2.78
CA SER A 134 -19.13 -5.18 3.90
C SER A 134 -18.38 -5.86 5.03
N CYS A 135 -17.70 -5.07 5.84
CA CYS A 135 -17.16 -5.48 7.14
C CYS A 135 -17.61 -4.49 8.22
N GLU A 136 -17.36 -4.80 9.48
CA GLU A 136 -17.74 -3.95 10.61
C GLU A 136 -17.13 -2.54 10.56
N SER A 137 -15.99 -2.39 9.89
CA SER A 137 -15.27 -1.12 9.75
C SER A 137 -15.63 -0.35 8.48
N CYS A 138 -16.55 -0.84 7.64
CA CYS A 138 -16.97 -0.13 6.44
C CYS A 138 -17.72 1.14 6.80
N SER A 139 -17.41 2.21 6.07
CA SER A 139 -18.28 3.38 6.00
C SER A 139 -19.40 3.11 5.00
N GLU A 140 -20.56 3.73 5.21
CA GLU A 140 -21.73 3.56 4.36
C GLU A 140 -22.14 4.87 3.71
N ARG A 141 -22.61 4.80 2.47
CA ARG A 141 -23.28 5.92 1.81
C ARG A 141 -24.48 5.43 1.00
N LYS A 142 -25.56 6.21 1.04
CA LYS A 142 -26.73 5.97 0.23
C LYS A 142 -26.59 6.70 -1.11
N ARG A 143 -26.65 5.97 -2.20
CA ARG A 143 -26.66 6.53 -3.56
C ARG A 143 -28.04 7.12 -3.91
N ALA A 144 -28.08 7.98 -4.94
CA ALA A 144 -29.34 8.58 -5.43
C ALA A 144 -30.39 7.53 -5.86
N ASN A 145 -29.95 6.35 -6.28
CA ASN A 145 -30.83 5.22 -6.63
C ASN A 145 -31.33 4.42 -5.41
N GLY A 146 -31.07 4.89 -4.19
CA GLY A 146 -31.49 4.25 -2.94
C GLY A 146 -30.60 3.11 -2.46
N LYS A 147 -29.63 2.66 -3.26
CA LYS A 147 -28.71 1.57 -2.87
C LYS A 147 -27.69 2.06 -1.85
N ILE A 148 -27.35 1.18 -0.91
CA ILE A 148 -26.26 1.41 0.05
C ILE A 148 -24.98 0.89 -0.56
N GLU A 149 -23.94 1.70 -0.46
CA GLU A 149 -22.55 1.32 -0.75
C GLU A 149 -21.74 1.32 0.53
N HIS A 150 -21.00 0.25 0.71
CA HIS A 150 -20.01 0.10 1.75
C HIS A 150 -18.64 0.45 1.16
N PHE A 151 -17.86 1.29 1.84
CA PHE A 151 -16.56 1.71 1.33
C PHE A 151 -15.53 1.87 2.44
N HIS A 152 -14.27 1.76 2.05
CA HIS A 152 -13.13 2.13 2.87
C HIS A 152 -12.38 3.28 2.21
N ALA A 153 -12.02 4.25 3.02
CA ALA A 153 -11.21 5.38 2.61
C ALA A 153 -9.98 5.51 3.50
N MET A 154 -8.88 5.93 2.91
CA MET A 154 -7.67 6.28 3.63
C MET A 154 -7.25 7.70 3.30
N VAL A 155 -6.63 8.37 4.25
CA VAL A 155 -5.95 9.65 4.03
C VAL A 155 -4.47 9.36 3.88
N SER A 156 -3.90 9.72 2.74
CA SER A 156 -2.47 9.66 2.50
C SER A 156 -1.83 11.03 2.66
N CYS A 157 -0.65 11.05 3.26
CA CYS A 157 0.17 12.25 3.40
C CYS A 157 1.43 12.06 2.55
N ARG A 158 1.73 13.02 1.69
CA ARG A 158 2.88 12.96 0.78
C ARG A 158 3.68 14.25 0.83
N ALA A 159 4.99 14.13 1.00
CA ALA A 159 5.90 15.23 0.74
C ALA A 159 6.03 15.41 -0.78
N CYS A 160 5.83 16.63 -1.27
CA CYS A 160 5.82 16.94 -2.69
C CYS A 160 7.05 17.75 -3.11
N CYS A 161 7.65 17.40 -4.23
CA CYS A 161 8.61 18.24 -4.93
C CYS A 161 8.11 18.49 -6.37
N ALA A 162 8.78 19.37 -7.11
CA ALA A 162 8.38 19.74 -8.47
C ALA A 162 8.34 18.56 -9.47
N ARG A 163 8.99 17.44 -9.14
CA ARG A 163 9.12 16.27 -10.03
C ARG A 163 8.63 14.96 -9.43
N ALA A 164 8.40 14.90 -8.13
CA ALA A 164 7.99 13.68 -7.46
C ALA A 164 7.24 13.96 -6.16
N CYS A 165 6.44 13.00 -5.71
CA CYS A 165 5.90 12.97 -4.36
C CYS A 165 6.46 11.75 -3.63
N ALA A 166 6.97 11.95 -2.42
CA ALA A 166 7.38 10.87 -1.54
C ALA A 166 6.29 10.66 -0.47
N ALA A 167 5.99 9.41 -0.17
CA ALA A 167 5.06 9.09 0.93
C ALA A 167 5.70 9.53 2.26
N ALA A 168 5.08 10.47 2.94
CA ALA A 168 5.55 11.00 4.23
C ALA A 168 4.88 10.30 5.43
N GLY A 169 4.01 9.36 5.16
CA GLY A 169 3.24 8.57 6.13
C GLY A 169 1.85 8.30 5.57
N ALA A 170 1.36 7.08 5.74
CA ALA A 170 -0.03 6.74 5.48
C ALA A 170 -0.66 6.40 6.83
N GLY A 171 -1.38 7.34 7.41
CA GLY A 171 -2.31 7.01 8.47
C GLY A 171 -3.55 6.39 7.84
N VAL A 172 -3.73 5.08 7.94
CA VAL A 172 -5.05 4.49 7.75
C VAL A 172 -5.85 4.89 8.98
N ARG A 173 -6.51 6.03 8.91
CA ARG A 173 -7.59 6.33 9.81
C ARG A 173 -8.85 5.87 9.12
N HIS A 174 -9.50 4.85 9.66
CA HIS A 174 -10.92 4.68 9.47
C HIS A 174 -11.57 5.97 10.00
N ALA A 175 -11.78 6.93 9.09
CA ALA A 175 -12.50 8.13 9.45
C ALA A 175 -13.97 7.75 9.56
N PRO A 176 -14.56 7.72 10.77
CA PRO A 176 -15.99 7.62 10.88
C PRO A 176 -16.58 8.89 10.26
N GLY A 177 -17.25 8.72 9.12
CA GLY A 177 -18.14 9.72 8.57
C GLY A 177 -17.52 11.07 8.21
N TRP A 178 -16.67 11.12 7.18
CA TRP A 178 -16.44 12.36 6.45
C TRP A 178 -17.76 12.75 5.77
N ARG A 179 -18.58 13.56 6.46
CA ARG A 179 -19.65 14.30 5.80
C ARG A 179 -18.96 15.29 4.88
N ARG A 180 -19.21 15.18 3.58
CA ARG A 180 -18.98 16.28 2.68
C ARG A 180 -19.87 17.44 3.19
N GLU A 181 -19.29 18.43 3.78
CA GLU A 181 -19.99 19.70 3.90
C GLU A 181 -20.28 20.17 2.48
N ALA A 182 -21.56 20.37 2.21
CA ALA A 182 -22.06 20.87 0.95
C ALA A 182 -21.58 22.30 0.78
N GLY A 183 -20.48 22.53 0.05
CA GLY A 183 -19.93 23.87 -0.13
C GLY A 183 -19.06 24.11 -1.34
N LEU A 184 -18.65 23.07 -2.07
CA LEU A 184 -17.92 23.28 -3.33
C LEU A 184 -18.67 22.65 -4.49
N ARG A 185 -19.50 23.46 -5.12
CA ARG A 185 -20.05 23.19 -6.46
C ARG A 185 -18.90 23.30 -7.46
N GLY A 186 -18.41 22.17 -7.90
CA GLY A 186 -17.42 22.10 -8.97
C GLY A 186 -17.47 20.75 -9.66
N SER A 187 -18.16 20.74 -10.81
CA SER A 187 -18.00 19.83 -11.94
C SER A 187 -18.26 18.33 -11.74
N ARG A 188 -19.41 17.92 -12.12
CA ARG A 188 -19.97 16.85 -12.98
C ARG A 188 -19.11 15.62 -13.24
N ASP A 189 -19.70 14.49 -12.88
CA ASP A 189 -19.82 13.23 -13.63
C ASP A 189 -18.58 12.75 -14.41
N ALA A 190 -17.56 12.30 -13.68
CA ALA A 190 -16.74 11.20 -14.15
C ALA A 190 -17.14 9.97 -13.32
N PRO A 191 -17.48 8.83 -13.93
CA PRO A 191 -17.62 7.58 -13.20
C PRO A 191 -16.23 7.26 -12.65
N LEU A 192 -16.08 7.36 -11.32
CA LEU A 192 -14.91 6.82 -10.65
C LEU A 192 -14.93 5.31 -10.94
N ALA A 193 -14.05 4.89 -11.81
CA ALA A 193 -13.82 3.50 -12.09
C ALA A 193 -13.55 2.81 -10.75
N CYS A 194 -14.40 1.86 -10.38
CA CYS A 194 -14.11 0.92 -9.32
C CYS A 194 -12.76 0.31 -9.63
N SER A 195 -11.86 0.35 -8.66
CA SER A 195 -10.56 -0.29 -8.76
C SER A 195 -10.70 -1.72 -9.28
N PRO A 196 -9.82 -2.21 -10.16
CA PRO A 196 -9.88 -3.55 -10.72
C PRO A 196 -9.56 -4.68 -9.72
N TRP A 197 -9.68 -4.41 -8.43
CA TRP A 197 -9.39 -5.36 -7.34
C TRP A 197 -10.66 -5.95 -6.71
N ALA A 198 -11.74 -6.09 -7.47
CA ALA A 198 -12.88 -6.92 -7.07
C ALA A 198 -12.83 -8.26 -7.79
#